data_e0b6763e42456a91ca9e2f06abc6915e
#
_entry.id   e0b6763e42456a91ca9e2f06abc6915e
#
_cell.length_a   1.000
_cell.length_b   1.000
_cell.length_c   1.000
_cell.angle_alpha   90.00
_cell.angle_beta   90.00
_cell.angle_gamma   90.00
#
_symmetry.space_group_name_H-M   'P 1'
#
loop_
_entity.id
_entity.type
_entity.pdbx_description
1 polymer ?
#
loop_
_entity_poly.entity_id
_entity_poly.type
_entity_poly.pdbx_seq_one_letter_code
_entity_poly.pdbx_strand_id
1 'polypeptide(L)'
;ARESGLNATVVYDIFAGKSRPGRDHAIMLSIGLNCDLRETQRLLRLAGVSELWCRQRRDAIIIWCIEHSFDLTATDNELQRLGERPLLQSK
;
A
#
# COMPACT_ATOMS: atom_id res chain seq x y z
N ALA A 1 -9.58 -7.37 7.88
CA ALA A 1 -9.78 -7.07 8.16
C ALA A 1 -10.78 -6.27 8.61
N ARG A 2 -11.03 -5.39 8.44
CA ARG A 2 -11.80 -4.73 8.87
C ARG A 2 -12.97 -4.83 8.19
N GLU A 3 -13.83 -4.41 8.58
CA GLU A 3 -14.94 -4.51 8.06
C GLU A 3 -15.14 -3.54 7.09
N SER A 4 -14.30 -3.03 6.57
CA SER A 4 -14.41 -2.00 5.63
C SER A 4 -15.22 -2.35 4.44
N GLY A 5 -15.61 -3.55 4.29
CA GLY A 5 -16.37 -3.93 3.14
C GLY A 5 -15.53 -4.19 1.92
N LEU A 6 -14.27 -4.05 2.06
CA LEU A 6 -13.40 -4.28 0.96
C LEU A 6 -13.24 -5.76 0.75
N ASN A 7 -13.38 -6.22 -0.44
CA ASN A 7 -13.12 -7.60 -0.72
C ASN A 7 -12.30 -7.70 -2.00
N ALA A 8 -11.77 -8.87 -2.25
CA ALA A 8 -10.84 -9.07 -3.35
C ALA A 8 -11.48 -8.79 -4.70
N THR A 9 -12.76 -9.07 -4.83
CA THR A 9 -13.42 -8.83 -6.08
C THR A 9 -13.46 -7.36 -6.44
N VAL A 10 -13.79 -6.52 -5.47
CA VAL A 10 -13.84 -5.09 -5.70
C VAL A 10 -12.47 -4.57 -6.07
N VAL A 11 -11.46 -4.99 -5.34
CA VAL A 11 -10.11 -4.53 -5.60
C VAL A 11 -9.65 -4.99 -6.98
N TYR A 12 -9.94 -6.21 -7.33
CA TYR A 12 -9.54 -6.74 -8.60
C TYR A 12 -10.19 -5.96 -9.74
N ASP A 13 -11.46 -5.59 -9.59
CA ASP A 13 -12.15 -4.83 -10.61
C ASP A 13 -11.51 -3.47 -10.83
N ILE A 14 -11.05 -2.85 -9.77
CA ILE A 14 -10.40 -1.56 -9.88
C ILE A 14 -9.17 -1.65 -10.77
N PHE A 15 -8.38 -2.73 -10.59
CA PHE A 15 -7.18 -2.86 -11.36
C PHE A 15 -7.41 -3.43 -12.75
N ALA A 16 -8.40 -4.28 -12.91
CA ALA A 16 -8.58 -4.98 -14.16
C ALA A 16 -9.17 -4.12 -15.27
N GLY A 17 -9.90 -3.10 -14.93
CA GLY A 17 -10.58 -2.32 -15.94
C GLY A 17 -9.73 -1.30 -16.64
N LYS A 18 -8.50 -1.06 -16.15
CA LYS A 18 -7.69 -0.05 -16.74
C LYS A 18 -6.28 -0.48 -16.73
N SER A 19 -5.39 0.34 -17.10
CA SER A 19 -3.99 0.00 -17.00
C SER A 19 -3.66 -0.18 -15.54
N ARG A 20 -2.73 -1.03 -15.25
CA ARG A 20 -2.38 -1.33 -13.88
C ARG A 20 -1.70 -0.17 -13.23
N PRO A 21 -1.97 0.08 -11.98
CA PRO A 21 -1.30 1.14 -11.26
C PRO A 21 0.14 0.73 -10.97
N GLY A 22 0.98 1.69 -10.77
CA GLY A 22 2.33 1.40 -10.33
C GLY A 22 2.33 0.87 -8.91
N ARG A 23 3.49 0.41 -8.48
CA ARG A 23 3.60 -0.19 -7.15
C ARG A 23 3.21 0.79 -6.05
N ASP A 24 3.73 2.02 -6.12
CA ASP A 24 3.41 3.02 -5.10
C ASP A 24 1.93 3.34 -5.08
N HIS A 25 1.30 3.40 -6.24
CA HIS A 25 -0.13 3.64 -6.31
C HIS A 25 -0.90 2.51 -5.65
N ALA A 26 -0.49 1.26 -5.86
CA ALA A 26 -1.15 0.12 -5.24
C ALA A 26 -0.99 0.17 -3.73
N ILE A 27 0.18 0.57 -3.25
CA ILE A 27 0.42 0.70 -1.82
C ILE A 27 -0.47 1.81 -1.24
N MET A 28 -0.53 2.94 -1.93
CA MET A 28 -1.38 4.04 -1.46
C MET A 28 -2.84 3.63 -1.40
N LEU A 29 -3.28 2.87 -2.41
CA LEU A 29 -4.64 2.42 -2.43
C LEU A 29 -4.94 1.50 -1.25
N SER A 30 -4.03 0.59 -0.95
CA SER A 30 -4.25 -0.32 0.16
C SER A 30 -4.31 0.42 1.49
N ILE A 31 -3.48 1.42 1.66
CA ILE A 31 -3.50 2.21 2.90
C ILE A 31 -4.79 3.02 2.96
N GLY A 32 -5.19 3.60 1.85
CA GLY A 32 -6.41 4.38 1.80
C GLY A 32 -7.65 3.55 2.06
N LEU A 33 -7.60 2.27 1.72
CA LEU A 33 -8.71 1.36 1.98
C LEU A 33 -8.61 0.71 3.35
N ASN A 34 -7.60 1.11 4.11
CA ASN A 34 -7.43 0.63 5.48
C ASN A 34 -7.17 -0.87 5.53
N CYS A 35 -6.41 -1.37 4.59
CA CYS A 35 -6.04 -2.78 4.56
C CYS A 35 -4.97 -3.07 5.60
N ASP A 36 -5.00 -4.27 6.16
CA ASP A 36 -3.91 -4.68 7.02
C ASP A 36 -2.77 -5.19 6.15
N LEU A 37 -1.69 -5.66 6.76
CA LEU A 37 -0.53 -6.06 6.00
C LEU A 37 -0.84 -7.22 5.07
N ARG A 38 -1.57 -8.21 5.55
CA ARG A 38 -1.90 -9.36 4.73
C ARG A 38 -2.73 -8.94 3.51
N GLU A 39 -3.68 -8.07 3.71
CA GLU A 39 -4.51 -7.59 2.62
C GLU A 39 -3.69 -6.75 1.65
N THR A 40 -2.77 -5.96 2.17
CA THR A 40 -1.90 -5.15 1.35
C THR A 40 -1.02 -6.03 0.46
N GLN A 41 -0.44 -7.07 1.03
CA GLN A 41 0.40 -7.97 0.24
C GLN A 41 -0.42 -8.65 -0.85
N ARG A 42 -1.63 -9.05 -0.52
CA ARG A 42 -2.49 -9.69 -1.51
C ARG A 42 -2.86 -8.73 -2.62
N LEU A 43 -3.14 -7.48 -2.28
CA LEU A 43 -3.49 -6.49 -3.26
C LEU A 43 -2.31 -6.23 -4.20
N LEU A 44 -1.11 -6.18 -3.66
CA LEU A 44 0.07 -5.98 -4.49
C LEU A 44 0.25 -7.14 -5.46
N ARG A 45 0.03 -8.37 -5.01
CA ARG A 45 0.10 -9.52 -5.90
C ARG A 45 -0.94 -9.43 -7.00
N LEU A 46 -2.16 -9.03 -6.66
CA LEU A 46 -3.21 -8.90 -7.65
C LEU A 46 -2.91 -7.80 -8.66
N ALA A 47 -2.21 -6.78 -8.23
CA ALA A 47 -1.82 -5.70 -9.13
C ALA A 47 -0.63 -6.08 -10.01
N GLY A 48 -0.03 -7.22 -9.76
CA GLY A 48 1.11 -7.66 -10.56
C GLY A 48 2.41 -6.97 -10.20
N VAL A 49 2.51 -6.44 -9.00
CA VAL A 49 3.72 -5.78 -8.55
C VAL A 49 4.30 -6.51 -7.36
N SER A 50 5.52 -6.16 -6.98
CA SER A 50 6.20 -6.85 -5.89
C SER A 50 5.53 -6.56 -4.55
N GLU A 51 5.44 -7.59 -3.73
CA GLU A 51 4.96 -7.40 -2.38
C GLU A 51 5.97 -6.61 -1.58
N LEU A 52 5.57 -6.15 -0.41
CA LEU A 52 6.47 -5.46 0.47
C LEU A 52 7.46 -6.44 1.06
N TRP A 53 8.72 -6.04 1.08
CA TRP A 53 9.79 -6.95 1.48
C TRP A 53 10.52 -6.34 2.66
N CYS A 54 10.48 -6.97 3.79
CA CYS A 54 11.01 -6.36 5.02
C CYS A 54 12.51 -6.10 4.99
N ARG A 55 13.22 -6.65 4.03
CA ARG A 55 14.64 -6.38 3.93
C ARG A 55 14.94 -5.10 3.18
N GLN A 56 13.97 -4.52 2.50
CA GLN A 56 14.13 -3.24 1.88
C GLN A 56 13.75 -2.19 2.89
N ARG A 57 14.60 -1.22 3.12
CA ARG A 57 14.34 -0.24 4.16
C ARG A 57 13.02 0.50 3.97
N ARG A 58 12.75 0.95 2.77
CA ARG A 58 11.51 1.67 2.49
C ARG A 58 10.30 0.78 2.74
N ASP A 59 10.37 -0.46 2.26
CA ASP A 59 9.27 -1.40 2.45
C ASP A 59 9.08 -1.72 3.93
N ALA A 60 10.18 -1.86 4.66
CA ALA A 60 10.08 -2.15 6.09
C ALA A 60 9.39 -1.01 6.84
N ILE A 61 9.65 0.21 6.43
CA ILE A 61 8.98 1.37 7.05
C ILE A 61 7.49 1.33 6.74
N ILE A 62 7.14 1.01 5.50
CA ILE A 62 5.74 0.94 5.12
C ILE A 62 5.03 -0.18 5.88
N ILE A 63 5.69 -1.33 6.03
CA ILE A 63 5.13 -2.43 6.80
C ILE A 63 4.86 -1.99 8.23
N TRP A 64 5.82 -1.33 8.84
CA TRP A 64 5.67 -0.86 10.20
C TRP A 64 4.48 0.10 10.33
N CYS A 65 4.36 1.00 9.37
CA CYS A 65 3.26 1.95 9.40
C CYS A 65 1.91 1.25 9.25
N ILE A 66 1.84 0.26 8.37
CA ILE A 66 0.59 -0.48 8.19
C ILE A 66 0.25 -1.22 9.47
N GLU A 67 1.23 -1.82 10.10
CA GLU A 67 0.97 -2.58 11.32
C GLU A 67 0.56 -1.70 12.48
N HIS A 68 0.91 -0.43 12.42
CA HIS A 68 0.54 0.51 13.48
C HIS A 68 -0.66 1.37 13.06
N SER A 69 -1.34 0.98 12.00
CA SER A 69 -2.56 1.66 11.55
C SER A 69 -2.35 3.11 11.16
N PHE A 70 -1.20 3.42 10.63
CA PHE A 70 -0.93 4.76 10.13
C PHE A 70 -1.75 4.97 8.86
N ASP A 71 -2.30 6.16 8.69
CA ASP A 71 -2.99 6.48 7.45
C ASP A 71 -1.94 6.89 6.40
N LEU A 72 -2.40 7.25 5.22
CA LEU A 72 -1.49 7.54 4.13
C LEU A 72 -0.60 8.75 4.43
N THR A 73 -1.17 9.80 4.97
CA THR A 73 -0.40 11.00 5.28
C THR A 73 0.66 10.70 6.33
N ALA A 74 0.30 9.96 7.37
CA ALA A 74 1.25 9.62 8.42
C ALA A 74 2.35 8.72 7.89
N THR A 75 2.00 7.77 7.01
CA THR A 75 3.00 6.89 6.41
C THR A 75 3.97 7.70 5.56
N ASP A 76 3.44 8.63 4.79
CA ASP A 76 4.27 9.44 3.93
C ASP A 76 5.20 10.32 4.74
N ASN A 77 4.70 10.90 5.82
CA ASN A 77 5.53 11.71 6.69
C ASN A 77 6.66 10.89 7.31
N GLU A 78 6.35 9.65 7.67
CA GLU A 78 7.37 8.79 8.26
C GLU A 78 8.45 8.46 7.24
N LEU A 79 8.06 8.21 6.00
CA LEU A 79 9.05 7.95 4.96
C LEU A 79 9.95 9.15 4.76
N GLN A 80 9.36 10.35 4.72
CA GLN A 80 10.15 11.55 4.56
C GLN A 80 11.07 11.78 5.74
N ARG A 81 10.57 11.56 6.94
CA ARG A 81 11.37 11.75 8.13
C ARG A 81 12.59 10.85 8.15
N LEU A 82 12.45 9.65 7.61
CA LEU A 82 13.54 8.69 7.60
C LEU A 82 14.37 8.72 6.32
N GLY A 83 14.12 9.70 5.47
CA GLY A 83 14.96 9.88 4.29
C GLY A 83 14.62 8.98 3.11
N GLU A 84 13.44 8.41 3.11
CA GLU A 84 13.02 7.56 2.01
C GLU A 84 12.06 8.30 1.09
N ARG A 85 11.94 7.79 -0.13
CA ARG A 85 11.05 8.45 -1.09
C ARG A 85 9.59 8.32 -0.66
N PRO A 86 8.87 9.42 -0.58
CA PRO A 86 7.48 9.36 -0.14
C PRO A 86 6.57 8.74 -1.19
N LEU A 87 5.41 8.29 -0.75
CA LEU A 87 4.42 7.70 -1.64
C LEU A 87 3.63 8.78 -2.37
N LEU A 88 3.39 9.89 -1.70
CA LEU A 88 2.60 10.97 -2.28
C LEU A 88 3.40 11.88 -3.20
N GLN A 89 4.63 11.53 -3.56
CA GLN A 89 5.42 12.32 -4.42
C GLN A 89 4.78 12.40 -5.75
N SER A 90 4.41 13.52 -6.17
CA SER A 90 3.73 13.59 -7.35
C SER A 90 4.54 13.72 -8.48
N LYS A 91 4.52 13.64 -9.06
CA LYS A 91 4.97 13.74 -10.00
C LYS A 91 5.27 14.01 -10.35
#